data_f7959788ae21cdf8141736a7f445c49a
#
_entry.id   f7959788ae21cdf8141736a7f445c49a
#
_cell.length_a   1.000
_cell.length_b   1.000
_cell.length_c   1.000
_cell.angle_alpha   90.00
_cell.angle_beta   90.00
_cell.angle_gamma   90.00
#
_symmetry.space_group_name_H-M   'P 1'
#
loop_
_entity.id
_entity.type
_entity.pdbx_description
1 polymer ?
#
loop_
_entity_poly.entity_id
_entity_poly.type
_entity_poly.pdbx_seq_one_letter_code
_entity_poly.pdbx_strand_id
1 'polypeptide(L)'
;SATILYDILRKISGNSDIKFDLKSENKLSLITDNSDFNLLCLPVDNFPNFEDNFESDEISFNRSKLLSLLNKTKISISNDDTRHYLNGVYLHLTESQNRTYLTGVATDSHRLSSSSIEIETGKSFHSIILPRKTVFQLCNLLVDTNEKVLVQNSESKVQFIIGKTKLISKVIDGKF
;
A
#
# COMPACT_ATOMS: atom_id res chain seq x y z
N SER A 1 18.00 -11.66 1.66
CA SER A 1 17.53 -10.29 1.99
C SER A 1 17.49 -9.42 0.74
N ALA A 2 16.39 -8.73 0.48
CA ALA A 2 16.26 -7.81 -0.66
C ALA A 2 17.30 -6.68 -0.61
N THR A 3 17.67 -6.22 0.58
CA THR A 3 18.68 -5.18 0.79
C THR A 3 20.05 -5.61 0.27
N ILE A 4 20.49 -6.83 0.63
CA ILE A 4 21.79 -7.35 0.16
C ILE A 4 21.80 -7.51 -1.36
N LEU A 5 20.72 -8.04 -1.94
CA LEU A 5 20.57 -8.15 -3.40
C LEU A 5 20.66 -6.78 -4.07
N TYR A 6 19.92 -5.78 -3.55
CA TYR A 6 19.97 -4.42 -4.05
C TYR A 6 21.36 -3.80 -3.98
N ASP A 7 22.08 -3.97 -2.86
CA ASP A 7 23.43 -3.43 -2.68
C ASP A 7 24.45 -4.07 -3.64
N ILE A 8 24.31 -5.36 -3.95
CA ILE A 8 25.14 -6.04 -4.94
C ILE A 8 24.82 -5.49 -6.34
N LEU A 9 23.55 -5.49 -6.72
CA LEU A 9 23.12 -5.04 -8.05
C LEU A 9 23.54 -3.58 -8.32
N ARG A 10 23.51 -2.73 -7.32
CA ARG A 10 23.90 -1.33 -7.44
C ARG A 10 25.40 -1.13 -7.71
N LYS A 11 26.24 -2.12 -7.36
CA LYS A 11 27.70 -2.07 -7.53
C LYS A 11 28.18 -2.78 -8.83
N ILE A 12 27.30 -3.52 -9.48
CA ILE A 12 27.61 -4.15 -10.77
C ILE A 12 27.56 -3.08 -11.87
N SER A 13 28.49 -3.13 -12.81
CA SER A 13 28.52 -2.18 -13.93
C SER A 13 27.24 -2.28 -14.78
N GLY A 14 26.72 -1.14 -15.25
CA GLY A 14 25.42 -1.07 -15.93
C GLY A 14 25.26 -1.83 -17.25
N ASN A 15 26.35 -2.36 -17.82
CA ASN A 15 26.36 -3.13 -19.07
C ASN A 15 26.65 -4.61 -18.88
N SER A 16 26.58 -5.14 -17.65
CA SER A 16 26.84 -6.55 -17.38
C SER A 16 25.55 -7.36 -17.40
N ASP A 17 25.55 -8.49 -18.08
CA ASP A 17 24.48 -9.47 -17.96
C ASP A 17 24.54 -10.13 -16.58
N ILE A 18 23.36 -10.28 -15.95
CA ILE A 18 23.24 -10.88 -14.63
C ILE A 18 22.42 -12.16 -14.74
N LYS A 19 23.04 -13.29 -14.45
CA LYS A 19 22.37 -14.57 -14.38
C LYS A 19 22.00 -14.91 -12.95
N PHE A 20 20.71 -15.17 -12.71
CA PHE A 20 20.20 -15.70 -11.45
C PHE A 20 20.09 -17.23 -11.58
N ASP A 21 20.72 -17.96 -10.69
CA ASP A 21 20.73 -19.42 -10.69
C ASP A 21 20.38 -19.94 -9.29
N LEU A 22 19.21 -20.59 -9.18
CA LEU A 22 18.75 -21.18 -7.92
C LEU A 22 19.41 -22.56 -7.76
N LYS A 23 20.48 -22.63 -6.96
CA LYS A 23 21.26 -23.85 -6.71
C LYS A 23 20.55 -24.85 -5.81
N SER A 24 19.73 -24.35 -4.89
CA SER A 24 18.87 -25.14 -4.00
C SER A 24 17.75 -24.24 -3.46
N GLU A 25 16.79 -24.81 -2.73
CA GLU A 25 15.67 -24.04 -2.13
C GLU A 25 16.12 -22.80 -1.34
N ASN A 26 17.33 -22.84 -0.77
CA ASN A 26 17.84 -21.79 0.11
C ASN A 26 19.10 -21.09 -0.41
N LYS A 27 19.51 -21.33 -1.66
CA LYS A 27 20.76 -20.77 -2.19
C LYS A 27 20.59 -20.24 -3.60
N LEU A 28 20.66 -18.92 -3.74
CA LEU A 28 20.65 -18.19 -5.00
C LEU A 28 22.07 -17.75 -5.36
N SER A 29 22.52 -18.11 -6.57
CA SER A 29 23.77 -17.62 -7.15
C SER A 29 23.47 -16.48 -8.12
N LEU A 30 24.17 -15.36 -7.98
CA LEU A 30 24.22 -14.27 -8.95
C LEU A 30 25.55 -14.34 -9.68
N ILE A 31 25.52 -14.56 -10.96
CA ILE A 31 26.71 -14.71 -11.81
C ILE A 31 26.74 -13.54 -12.79
N THR A 32 27.86 -12.85 -12.83
CA THR A 32 28.19 -11.84 -13.84
C THR A 32 29.49 -12.24 -14.54
N ASP A 33 29.90 -11.50 -15.56
CA ASP A 33 31.16 -11.79 -16.30
C ASP A 33 32.39 -11.84 -15.39
N ASN A 34 32.38 -11.04 -14.27
CA ASN A 34 33.53 -10.85 -13.42
C ASN A 34 33.32 -11.25 -11.95
N SER A 35 32.13 -11.74 -11.60
CA SER A 35 31.79 -12.00 -10.18
C SER A 35 30.73 -13.09 -10.03
N ASP A 36 30.86 -13.87 -8.96
CA ASP A 36 29.87 -14.84 -8.49
C ASP A 36 29.54 -14.58 -7.03
N PHE A 37 28.27 -14.36 -6.75
CA PHE A 37 27.75 -14.10 -5.40
C PHE A 37 26.79 -15.21 -5.01
N ASN A 38 27.00 -15.79 -3.83
CA ASN A 38 26.11 -16.79 -3.28
C ASN A 38 25.29 -16.19 -2.13
N LEU A 39 23.98 -16.13 -2.30
CA LEU A 39 23.04 -15.57 -1.35
C LEU A 39 22.23 -16.68 -0.69
N LEU A 40 22.11 -16.60 0.65
CA LEU A 40 21.16 -17.44 1.38
C LEU A 40 19.76 -16.85 1.26
N CYS A 41 18.80 -17.69 0.90
CA CYS A 41 17.38 -17.37 0.77
C CYS A 41 16.58 -18.06 1.87
N LEU A 42 15.42 -17.50 2.18
CA LEU A 42 14.42 -18.18 2.97
C LEU A 42 13.60 -19.11 2.07
N PRO A 43 13.04 -20.21 2.58
CA PRO A 43 12.11 -21.06 1.84
C PRO A 43 10.93 -20.23 1.31
N VAL A 44 10.43 -20.59 0.13
CA VAL A 44 9.31 -19.89 -0.53
C VAL A 44 8.05 -19.91 0.35
N ASP A 45 7.82 -20.98 1.09
CA ASP A 45 6.66 -21.14 2.00
C ASP A 45 6.64 -20.11 3.14
N ASN A 46 7.80 -19.50 3.44
CA ASN A 46 7.90 -18.41 4.42
C ASN A 46 7.51 -17.03 3.83
N PHE A 47 7.25 -16.96 2.52
CA PHE A 47 6.79 -15.70 1.91
C PHE A 47 5.32 -15.46 2.24
N PRO A 48 4.95 -14.29 2.77
CA PRO A 48 3.57 -13.99 3.11
C PRO A 48 2.65 -14.15 1.90
N ASN A 49 1.65 -15.00 2.03
CA ASN A 49 0.60 -15.14 1.01
C ASN A 49 -0.62 -14.34 1.45
N PHE A 50 -1.13 -13.49 0.57
CA PHE A 50 -2.35 -12.72 0.79
C PHE A 50 -3.46 -13.32 -0.09
N GLU A 51 -4.47 -13.90 0.54
CA GLU A 51 -5.67 -14.33 -0.18
C GLU A 51 -6.41 -13.11 -0.76
N ASP A 52 -6.86 -13.24 -2.00
CA ASP A 52 -7.56 -12.16 -2.75
C ASP A 52 -9.06 -12.08 -2.42
N ASN A 53 -9.50 -12.56 -1.25
CA ASN A 53 -10.89 -12.50 -0.85
C ASN A 53 -11.23 -11.13 -0.26
N PHE A 54 -12.02 -10.34 -0.98
CA PHE A 54 -12.52 -9.04 -0.56
C PHE A 54 -14.05 -9.05 -0.58
N GLU A 55 -14.66 -8.47 0.44
CA GLU A 55 -16.10 -8.51 0.68
C GLU A 55 -16.83 -7.26 0.15
N SER A 56 -16.09 -6.15 -0.05
CA SER A 56 -16.67 -4.92 -0.58
C SER A 56 -16.78 -4.94 -2.11
N ASP A 57 -17.58 -4.02 -2.64
CA ASP A 57 -17.59 -3.70 -4.05
C ASP A 57 -16.22 -3.17 -4.51
N GLU A 58 -15.89 -3.39 -5.77
CA GLU A 58 -14.80 -2.68 -6.41
C GLU A 58 -15.23 -1.23 -6.69
N ILE A 59 -14.49 -0.29 -6.12
CA ILE A 59 -14.72 1.15 -6.29
C ILE A 59 -13.58 1.72 -7.13
N SER A 60 -13.97 2.45 -8.18
CA SER A 60 -13.02 3.12 -9.08
C SER A 60 -12.86 4.58 -8.70
N PHE A 61 -11.63 4.99 -8.36
CA PHE A 61 -11.29 6.38 -8.08
C PHE A 61 -10.40 6.97 -9.16
N ASN A 62 -10.53 8.27 -9.40
CA ASN A 62 -9.52 9.03 -10.10
C ASN A 62 -8.27 9.13 -9.20
N ARG A 63 -7.07 8.83 -9.74
CA ARG A 63 -5.81 8.80 -8.99
C ARG A 63 -5.50 10.13 -8.33
N SER A 64 -5.67 11.26 -9.03
CA SER A 64 -5.39 12.58 -8.49
C SER A 64 -6.33 12.95 -7.33
N LYS A 65 -7.61 12.55 -7.40
CA LYS A 65 -8.57 12.77 -6.30
C LYS A 65 -8.19 11.98 -5.05
N LEU A 66 -7.87 10.67 -5.19
CA LEU A 66 -7.45 9.85 -4.07
C LEU A 66 -6.11 10.33 -3.50
N LEU A 67 -5.14 10.68 -4.35
CA LEU A 67 -3.86 11.26 -3.93
C LEU A 67 -4.08 12.56 -3.16
N SER A 68 -4.97 13.44 -3.62
CA SER A 68 -5.31 14.69 -2.93
C SER A 68 -5.91 14.44 -1.53
N LEU A 69 -6.86 13.47 -1.42
CA LEU A 69 -7.44 13.08 -0.13
C LEU A 69 -6.35 12.63 0.84
N LEU A 70 -5.48 11.71 0.40
CA LEU A 70 -4.41 11.17 1.24
C LEU A 70 -3.37 12.24 1.62
N ASN A 71 -2.97 13.11 0.69
CA ASN A 71 -2.03 14.19 0.95
C ASN A 71 -2.57 15.20 1.98
N LYS A 72 -3.87 15.50 1.94
CA LYS A 72 -4.52 16.43 2.90
C LYS A 72 -4.66 15.82 4.29
N THR A 73 -4.80 14.50 4.40
CA THR A 73 -5.03 13.83 5.69
C THR A 73 -3.76 13.31 6.35
N LYS A 74 -2.79 12.82 5.58
CA LYS A 74 -1.56 12.21 6.13
C LYS A 74 -0.74 13.12 7.05
N ILE A 75 -0.92 14.44 6.96
CA ILE A 75 -0.20 15.43 7.77
C ILE A 75 -0.57 15.39 9.26
N SER A 76 -1.73 14.82 9.59
CA SER A 76 -2.24 14.70 10.96
C SER A 76 -2.16 13.28 11.51
N ILE A 77 -1.51 12.34 10.82
CA ILE A 77 -1.30 10.97 11.33
C ILE A 77 -0.37 11.03 12.55
N SER A 78 -0.75 10.35 13.62
CA SER A 78 0.07 10.21 14.83
C SER A 78 1.34 9.38 14.58
N ASN A 79 2.37 9.62 15.38
CA ASN A 79 3.58 8.80 15.50
C ASN A 79 3.68 8.08 16.86
N ASP A 80 2.64 8.18 17.68
CA ASP A 80 2.61 7.60 19.01
C ASP A 80 2.25 6.11 18.93
N ASP A 81 3.21 5.24 19.22
CA ASP A 81 3.01 3.79 19.16
C ASP A 81 2.05 3.26 20.24
N THR A 82 1.78 4.03 21.30
CA THR A 82 0.83 3.63 22.35
C THR A 82 -0.63 3.75 21.90
N ARG A 83 -0.89 4.67 20.96
CA ARG A 83 -2.21 4.90 20.35
C ARG A 83 -2.22 4.47 18.89
N HIS A 84 -1.94 3.19 18.67
CA HIS A 84 -1.76 2.62 17.32
C HIS A 84 -2.94 2.89 16.37
N TYR A 85 -4.17 3.01 16.87
CA TYR A 85 -5.37 3.35 16.08
C TYR A 85 -5.32 4.76 15.47
N LEU A 86 -4.46 5.67 15.97
CA LEU A 86 -4.20 6.99 15.38
C LEU A 86 -3.05 6.99 14.35
N ASN A 87 -2.35 5.85 14.17
CA ASN A 87 -1.19 5.73 13.27
C ASN A 87 -1.58 5.46 11.82
N GLY A 88 -2.70 6.00 11.38
CA GLY A 88 -3.20 5.83 10.03
C GLY A 88 -4.22 6.89 9.62
N VAL A 89 -4.81 6.68 8.45
CA VAL A 89 -5.96 7.45 7.95
C VAL A 89 -7.20 6.58 8.06
N TYR A 90 -8.19 7.05 8.81
CA TYR A 90 -9.50 6.41 8.86
C TYR A 90 -10.28 6.75 7.58
N LEU A 91 -10.62 5.71 6.83
CA LEU A 91 -11.39 5.79 5.60
C LEU A 91 -12.78 5.21 5.85
N HIS A 92 -13.82 5.98 5.56
CA HIS A 92 -15.21 5.56 5.72
C HIS A 92 -16.13 6.26 4.72
N LEU A 93 -17.31 5.70 4.50
CA LEU A 93 -18.33 6.36 3.68
C LEU A 93 -19.11 7.39 4.52
N THR A 94 -19.43 8.49 3.89
CA THR A 94 -20.35 9.52 4.42
C THR A 94 -21.38 9.87 3.35
N GLU A 95 -22.60 10.16 3.78
CA GLU A 95 -23.68 10.56 2.88
C GLU A 95 -24.05 12.03 3.16
N SER A 96 -24.22 12.81 2.11
CA SER A 96 -24.68 14.19 2.19
C SER A 96 -25.42 14.55 0.89
N GLN A 97 -26.59 15.17 1.02
CA GLN A 97 -27.40 15.66 -0.12
C GLN A 97 -27.61 14.57 -1.22
N ASN A 98 -27.95 13.35 -0.82
CA ASN A 98 -28.12 12.19 -1.72
C ASN A 98 -26.87 11.80 -2.53
N ARG A 99 -25.70 12.15 -2.05
CA ARG A 99 -24.41 11.76 -2.62
C ARG A 99 -23.59 11.00 -1.60
N THR A 100 -22.81 10.06 -2.07
CA THR A 100 -21.90 9.25 -1.25
C THR A 100 -20.47 9.73 -1.44
N TYR A 101 -19.74 9.82 -0.34
CA TYR A 101 -18.35 10.25 -0.32
C TYR A 101 -17.49 9.22 0.39
N LEU A 102 -16.28 8.97 -0.12
CA LEU A 102 -15.22 8.40 0.67
C LEU A 102 -14.56 9.54 1.44
N THR A 103 -14.62 9.47 2.76
CA THR A 103 -14.03 10.46 3.67
C THR A 103 -12.81 9.85 4.35
N GLY A 104 -11.70 10.55 4.29
CA GLY A 104 -10.49 10.24 5.04
C GLY A 104 -10.33 11.21 6.20
N VAL A 105 -9.98 10.68 7.37
CA VAL A 105 -9.72 11.46 8.59
C VAL A 105 -8.43 10.98 9.24
N ALA A 106 -7.62 11.90 9.73
CA ALA A 106 -6.47 11.60 10.57
C ALA A 106 -6.34 12.62 11.70
N THR A 107 -5.85 12.19 12.86
CA THR A 107 -5.58 13.04 14.02
C THR A 107 -4.41 12.49 14.83
N ASP A 108 -3.68 13.40 15.49
CA ASP A 108 -2.64 13.10 16.49
C ASP A 108 -3.05 13.55 17.90
N SER A 109 -4.35 13.88 18.10
CA SER A 109 -4.98 14.46 19.27
C SER A 109 -4.75 15.96 19.46
N HIS A 110 -3.85 16.59 18.71
CA HIS A 110 -3.58 18.03 18.74
C HIS A 110 -4.18 18.75 17.54
N ARG A 111 -4.28 18.06 16.43
CA ARG A 111 -4.87 18.52 15.18
C ARG A 111 -5.62 17.40 14.47
N LEU A 112 -6.57 17.77 13.65
CA LEU A 112 -7.36 16.86 12.84
C LEU A 112 -7.39 17.36 11.39
N SER A 113 -7.24 16.45 10.45
CA SER A 113 -7.44 16.72 9.02
C SER A 113 -8.49 15.78 8.46
N SER A 114 -9.42 16.34 7.70
CA SER A 114 -10.45 15.59 6.99
C SER A 114 -10.53 16.03 5.54
N SER A 115 -10.78 15.07 4.64
CA SER A 115 -11.00 15.32 3.22
C SER A 115 -11.94 14.28 2.65
N SER A 116 -12.80 14.68 1.71
CA SER A 116 -13.79 13.78 1.10
C SER A 116 -13.72 13.85 -0.42
N ILE A 117 -13.98 12.72 -1.07
CA ILE A 117 -14.13 12.62 -2.52
C ILE A 117 -15.43 11.90 -2.84
N GLU A 118 -16.18 12.41 -3.82
CA GLU A 118 -17.46 11.83 -4.25
C GLU A 118 -17.21 10.50 -4.96
N ILE A 119 -18.05 9.52 -4.65
CA ILE A 119 -18.07 8.19 -5.28
C ILE A 119 -19.45 7.86 -5.81
N GLU A 120 -19.56 6.76 -6.55
CA GLU A 120 -20.87 6.24 -6.99
C GLU A 120 -21.71 5.84 -5.77
N THR A 121 -22.97 6.26 -5.76
CA THR A 121 -23.93 5.91 -4.68
C THR A 121 -24.24 4.40 -4.71
N GLY A 122 -24.48 3.81 -3.53
CA GLY A 122 -24.85 2.41 -3.36
C GLY A 122 -23.67 1.42 -3.38
N LYS A 123 -22.42 1.90 -3.42
CA LYS A 123 -21.23 1.05 -3.25
C LYS A 123 -21.01 0.70 -1.78
N SER A 124 -20.61 -0.54 -1.51
CA SER A 124 -20.21 -1.00 -0.18
C SER A 124 -18.71 -0.74 0.05
N PHE A 125 -18.36 -0.30 1.24
CA PHE A 125 -16.98 -0.09 1.68
C PHE A 125 -16.91 -0.25 3.20
N HIS A 126 -16.08 -1.17 3.69
CA HIS A 126 -15.85 -1.31 5.13
C HIS A 126 -15.03 -0.13 5.64
N SER A 127 -15.45 0.45 6.76
CA SER A 127 -14.66 1.49 7.42
C SER A 127 -13.35 0.91 7.94
N ILE A 128 -12.22 1.49 7.56
CA ILE A 128 -10.89 0.95 7.85
C ILE A 128 -9.94 2.05 8.31
N ILE A 129 -8.93 1.68 9.10
CA ILE A 129 -7.79 2.55 9.39
C ILE A 129 -6.61 2.08 8.52
N LEU A 130 -6.30 2.87 7.48
CA LEU A 130 -5.20 2.61 6.58
C LEU A 130 -3.86 2.96 7.25
N PRO A 131 -2.93 2.02 7.44
CA PRO A 131 -1.69 2.27 8.17
C PRO A 131 -0.84 3.37 7.53
N ARG A 132 -0.19 4.18 8.35
CA ARG A 132 0.69 5.28 7.93
C ARG A 132 1.66 4.86 6.83
N LYS A 133 2.36 3.73 6.99
CA LYS A 133 3.32 3.23 6.01
C LYS A 133 2.67 2.98 4.65
N THR A 134 1.47 2.40 4.65
CA THR A 134 0.68 2.15 3.44
C THR A 134 0.23 3.45 2.78
N VAL A 135 -0.22 4.44 3.56
CA VAL A 135 -0.59 5.77 3.05
C VAL A 135 0.57 6.42 2.30
N PHE A 136 1.77 6.41 2.88
CA PHE A 136 2.95 7.02 2.24
C PHE A 136 3.37 6.26 0.97
N GLN A 137 3.36 4.91 1.00
CA GLN A 137 3.67 4.11 -0.19
C GLN A 137 2.63 4.31 -1.29
N LEU A 138 1.35 4.36 -0.93
CA LEU A 138 0.27 4.62 -1.88
C LEU A 138 0.40 6.00 -2.53
N CYS A 139 0.73 7.05 -1.75
CA CYS A 139 1.02 8.37 -2.30
C CYS A 139 2.16 8.37 -3.33
N ASN A 140 3.19 7.53 -3.13
CA ASN A 140 4.29 7.40 -4.09
C ASN A 140 3.89 6.63 -5.36
N LEU A 141 2.93 5.69 -5.26
CA LEU A 141 2.43 4.92 -6.40
C LEU A 141 1.37 5.68 -7.20
N LEU A 142 0.59 6.55 -6.54
CA LEU A 142 -0.43 7.37 -7.16
C LEU A 142 0.23 8.59 -7.81
N VAL A 143 0.55 8.47 -9.08
CA VAL A 143 0.98 9.63 -9.87
C VAL A 143 -0.24 10.52 -10.12
N ASP A 144 -0.05 11.85 -10.13
CA ASP A 144 -1.10 12.82 -10.39
C ASP A 144 -1.54 12.77 -11.85
N THR A 145 -2.44 11.84 -12.15
CA THR A 145 -3.02 11.62 -13.48
C THR A 145 -4.52 11.42 -13.37
N ASN A 146 -5.23 11.51 -14.49
CA ASN A 146 -6.67 11.19 -14.58
C ASN A 146 -6.96 9.70 -14.70
N GLU A 147 -5.94 8.85 -14.67
CA GLU A 147 -6.13 7.41 -14.66
C GLU A 147 -6.85 6.94 -13.40
N LYS A 148 -7.42 5.74 -13.48
CA LYS A 148 -8.20 5.16 -12.37
C LYS A 148 -7.33 4.25 -11.50
N VAL A 149 -7.70 4.17 -10.24
CA VAL A 149 -7.28 3.15 -9.29
C VAL A 149 -8.54 2.39 -8.83
N LEU A 150 -8.44 1.07 -8.81
CA LEU A 150 -9.50 0.22 -8.28
C LEU A 150 -9.19 -0.11 -6.82
N VAL A 151 -10.19 0.00 -5.96
CA VAL A 151 -10.05 -0.25 -4.53
C VAL A 151 -11.12 -1.22 -4.08
N GLN A 152 -10.71 -2.24 -3.34
CA GLN A 152 -11.59 -3.18 -2.64
C GLN A 152 -11.08 -3.40 -1.24
N ASN A 153 -11.96 -3.64 -0.28
CA ASN A 153 -11.55 -3.93 1.07
C ASN A 153 -12.43 -4.97 1.78
N SER A 154 -11.93 -5.44 2.90
CA SER A 154 -12.65 -6.19 3.93
C SER A 154 -12.38 -5.52 5.28
N GLU A 155 -12.89 -6.07 6.35
CA GLU A 155 -12.62 -5.59 7.70
C GLU A 155 -11.13 -5.64 8.08
N SER A 156 -10.34 -6.55 7.49
CA SER A 156 -8.95 -6.82 7.88
C SER A 156 -7.90 -6.36 6.87
N LYS A 157 -8.29 -6.09 5.62
CA LYS A 157 -7.36 -5.78 4.54
C LYS A 157 -7.98 -4.90 3.46
N VAL A 158 -7.12 -4.22 2.71
CA VAL A 158 -7.50 -3.39 1.55
C VAL A 158 -6.53 -3.63 0.41
N GLN A 159 -7.05 -3.66 -0.83
CA GLN A 159 -6.21 -3.69 -2.02
C GLN A 159 -6.43 -2.45 -2.88
N PHE A 160 -5.36 -2.05 -3.55
CA PHE A 160 -5.34 -0.98 -4.56
C PHE A 160 -4.72 -1.55 -5.84
N ILE A 161 -5.44 -1.47 -6.95
CA ILE A 161 -4.96 -1.88 -8.28
C ILE A 161 -4.66 -0.62 -9.09
N ILE A 162 -3.39 -0.41 -9.41
CA ILE A 162 -2.85 0.80 -10.05
C ILE A 162 -2.12 0.36 -11.32
N GLY A 163 -2.82 0.35 -12.46
CA GLY A 163 -2.29 -0.20 -13.70
C GLY A 163 -1.94 -1.68 -13.54
N LYS A 164 -0.65 -2.03 -13.66
CA LYS A 164 -0.14 -3.39 -13.47
C LYS A 164 0.34 -3.70 -12.04
N THR A 165 0.22 -2.73 -11.13
CA THR A 165 0.67 -2.88 -9.73
C THR A 165 -0.53 -3.15 -8.84
N LYS A 166 -0.44 -4.20 -8.01
CA LYS A 166 -1.38 -4.52 -6.94
C LYS A 166 -0.69 -4.26 -5.60
N LEU A 167 -1.26 -3.37 -4.78
CA LEU A 167 -0.84 -3.13 -3.40
C LEU A 167 -1.91 -3.67 -2.46
N ILE A 168 -1.55 -4.64 -1.63
CA ILE A 168 -2.43 -5.17 -0.57
C ILE A 168 -1.84 -4.78 0.78
N SER A 169 -2.67 -4.29 1.68
CA SER A 169 -2.29 -3.93 3.05
C SER A 169 -3.26 -4.50 4.06
N LYS A 170 -2.75 -4.99 5.18
CA LYS A 170 -3.57 -5.14 6.38
C LYS A 170 -3.97 -3.76 6.87
N VAL A 171 -5.12 -3.66 7.51
CA VAL A 171 -5.59 -2.43 8.16
C VAL A 171 -5.25 -2.47 9.65
N ILE A 172 -5.30 -1.32 10.31
CA ILE A 172 -5.14 -1.25 11.77
C ILE A 172 -6.49 -1.62 12.41
N ASP A 173 -6.47 -2.58 13.32
CA ASP A 173 -7.61 -2.91 14.15
C ASP A 173 -7.80 -1.86 15.24
N GLY A 174 -9.02 -1.40 15.44
CA GLY A 174 -9.35 -0.41 16.45
C GLY A 174 -10.54 0.47 16.08
N LYS A 175 -11.01 1.23 17.05
CA LYS A 175 -12.03 2.28 16.85
C LYS A 175 -11.34 3.64 16.76
N PHE A 176 -11.60 4.35 15.67
CA PHE A 176 -11.08 5.69 15.43
C PHE A 176 -11.99 6.73 16.09
#